data_540064b0630210a6a37aae1f8e1cfe71
#
_entry.id   540064b0630210a6a37aae1f8e1cfe71
#
_cell.length_a   1.000
_cell.length_b   1.000
_cell.length_c   1.000
_cell.angle_alpha   90.00
_cell.angle_beta   90.00
_cell.angle_gamma   90.00
#
_symmetry.space_group_name_H-M   'P 1'
#
loop_
_entity.id
_entity.type
_entity.pdbx_description
1 polymer ?
#
loop_
_entity_poly.entity_id
_entity_poly.type
_entity_poly.pdbx_seq_one_letter_code
_entity_poly.pdbx_strand_id
1 'polypeptide(L)' 'MITIKVTEKDGTVRIFNPIHITDAKLVVSEYNKDWCIVLNTSKPNTSPYTIPFHSKEEAEKEFEHINECLESI' A
#
# COMPACT_ATOMS: atom_id res chain seq x y z
N MET A 1 7.71 14.54 10.55
CA MET A 1 6.72 13.47 10.45
C MET A 1 6.95 12.70 9.17
N ILE A 2 7.02 11.38 9.26
CA ILE A 2 7.18 10.52 8.08
C ILE A 2 5.80 10.17 7.54
N THR A 3 5.62 10.32 6.24
CA THR A 3 4.39 9.92 5.58
C THR A 3 4.72 8.99 4.41
N ILE A 4 3.77 8.14 4.06
CA ILE A 4 3.88 7.26 2.90
C ILE A 4 2.99 7.82 1.80
N LYS A 5 3.60 8.14 0.66
CA LYS A 5 2.88 8.66 -0.51
C LYS A 5 2.89 7.60 -1.60
N VAL A 6 1.72 7.20 -2.07
CA VAL A 6 1.56 6.17 -3.08
C VAL A 6 0.67 6.67 -4.21
N THR A 7 1.08 6.43 -5.45
CA THR A 7 0.28 6.75 -6.63
C THR A 7 -0.37 5.47 -7.14
N GLU A 8 -1.68 5.45 -7.19
CA GLU A 8 -2.45 4.30 -7.66
C GLU A 8 -2.45 4.20 -9.19
N LYS A 9 -2.94 3.08 -9.68
CA LYS A 9 -3.06 2.81 -11.11
C LYS A 9 -3.80 3.89 -11.89
N ASP A 10 -4.84 4.47 -11.30
CA ASP A 10 -5.66 5.49 -11.94
C ASP A 10 -5.09 6.91 -11.82
N GLY A 11 -3.94 7.05 -11.20
CA GLY A 11 -3.30 8.34 -10.99
C GLY A 11 -3.63 9.00 -9.66
N THR A 12 -4.52 8.40 -8.87
CA THR A 12 -4.87 8.93 -7.55
C THR A 12 -3.68 8.84 -6.62
N VAL A 13 -3.37 9.91 -5.93
CA VAL A 13 -2.28 9.94 -4.96
C VAL A 13 -2.87 9.83 -3.55
N ARG A 14 -2.36 8.87 -2.78
CA ARG A 14 -2.77 8.67 -1.39
C ARG A 14 -1.60 8.91 -0.47
N ILE A 15 -1.90 9.51 0.68
CA ILE A 15 -0.90 9.76 1.72
C ILE A 15 -1.36 9.05 2.99
N PHE A 16 -0.48 8.22 3.55
CA PHE A 16 -0.76 7.46 4.76
C PHE A 16 0.16 7.87 5.88
N ASN A 17 -0.35 7.81 7.11
CA ASN A 17 0.47 7.96 8.30
C ASN A 17 0.94 6.55 8.71
N PRO A 18 2.24 6.25 8.61
CA PRO A 18 2.73 4.88 8.84
C PRO A 18 2.51 4.36 10.26
N ILE A 19 2.33 5.21 11.24
CA ILE A 19 2.07 4.74 12.60
C ILE A 19 0.71 4.05 12.75
N HIS A 20 -0.20 4.26 11.81
CA HIS A 20 -1.51 3.62 11.82
C HIS A 20 -1.55 2.33 11.00
N ILE A 21 -0.47 2.00 10.32
CA ILE A 21 -0.40 0.79 9.50
C ILE A 21 0.18 -0.36 10.32
N THR A 22 -0.58 -1.43 10.45
CA THR A 22 -0.15 -2.61 11.21
C THR A 22 0.49 -3.67 10.33
N ASP A 23 0.13 -3.69 9.05
CA ASP A 23 0.57 -4.73 8.13
C ASP A 23 0.40 -4.27 6.69
N ALA A 24 1.30 -4.73 5.82
CA ALA A 24 1.23 -4.48 4.39
C ALA A 24 1.58 -5.78 3.66
N LYS A 25 0.84 -6.09 2.60
CA LYS A 25 1.15 -7.27 1.80
C LYS A 25 0.96 -6.99 0.33
N LEU A 26 1.75 -7.68 -0.49
CA LEU A 26 1.70 -7.59 -1.93
C LEU A 26 0.96 -8.82 -2.46
N VAL A 27 -0.13 -8.59 -3.19
CA VAL A 27 -1.00 -9.68 -3.67
C VAL A 27 -1.39 -9.42 -5.12
N VAL A 28 -1.81 -10.50 -5.78
CA VAL A 28 -2.39 -10.42 -7.12
C VAL A 28 -3.90 -10.55 -6.98
N SER A 29 -4.63 -9.61 -7.56
CA SER A 29 -6.09 -9.67 -7.57
C SER A 29 -6.56 -10.82 -8.45
N GLU A 30 -7.42 -11.69 -7.92
CA GLU A 30 -7.98 -12.80 -8.68
C GLU A 30 -8.97 -12.30 -9.74
N TYR A 31 -9.51 -11.13 -9.53
CA TYR A 31 -10.55 -10.56 -10.38
C TYR A 31 -10.02 -10.06 -11.72
N ASN A 32 -8.99 -9.24 -11.68
CA ASN A 32 -8.44 -8.61 -12.89
C ASN A 32 -6.96 -8.88 -13.07
N LYS A 33 -6.36 -9.67 -12.17
CA LYS A 33 -4.94 -10.04 -12.14
C LYS A 33 -3.99 -8.85 -12.01
N ASP A 34 -4.49 -7.73 -11.53
CA ASP A 34 -3.64 -6.58 -11.19
C ASP A 34 -2.87 -6.85 -9.90
N TRP A 35 -1.65 -6.35 -9.86
CA TRP A 35 -0.86 -6.40 -8.64
C TRP A 35 -1.31 -5.29 -7.70
N CYS A 36 -1.57 -5.64 -6.46
CA CYS A 36 -2.09 -4.72 -5.46
C CYS A 36 -1.31 -4.81 -4.16
N ILE A 37 -1.27 -3.68 -3.45
CA ILE A 37 -0.75 -3.66 -2.08
C ILE A 37 -1.94 -3.49 -1.15
N VAL A 38 -2.05 -4.35 -0.14
CA VAL A 38 -3.10 -4.27 0.86
C VAL A 38 -2.49 -3.76 2.16
N LEU A 39 -3.00 -2.64 2.65
CA LEU A 39 -2.56 -2.02 3.90
C LEU A 39 -3.63 -2.20 4.97
N ASN A 40 -3.27 -2.88 6.05
CA ASN A 40 -4.13 -3.02 7.21
C ASN A 40 -3.80 -1.91 8.21
N THR A 41 -4.82 -1.35 8.84
CA THR A 41 -4.65 -0.27 9.79
C THR A 41 -5.08 -0.70 11.20
N SER A 42 -4.63 0.07 12.20
CA SER A 42 -4.98 -0.18 13.59
C SER A 42 -6.35 0.32 13.99
N LYS A 43 -7.03 1.05 13.10
CA LYS A 43 -8.38 1.56 13.41
C LYS A 43 -9.39 0.44 13.39
N PRO A 44 -10.22 0.29 14.43
CA PRO A 44 -11.26 -0.74 14.45
C PRO A 44 -12.35 -0.44 13.42
N ASN A 45 -12.95 -1.49 12.89
CA ASN A 45 -14.05 -1.41 11.92
C ASN A 45 -13.69 -0.72 10.60
N THR A 46 -12.40 -0.69 10.27
CA THR A 46 -11.93 -0.11 9.01
C THR A 46 -11.46 -1.23 8.09
N SER A 47 -11.97 -1.23 6.86
CA SER A 47 -11.52 -2.20 5.85
C SER A 47 -10.09 -1.89 5.41
N PRO A 48 -9.32 -2.91 5.04
CA PRO A 48 -7.98 -2.67 4.50
C PRO A 48 -8.03 -1.82 3.24
N TYR A 49 -7.00 -0.99 3.05
CA TYR A 49 -6.86 -0.25 1.80
C TYR A 49 -6.20 -1.14 0.76
N THR A 50 -6.81 -1.24 -0.41
CA THR A 50 -6.24 -1.99 -1.53
C THR A 50 -5.82 -0.99 -2.60
N ILE A 51 -4.55 -0.99 -2.96
CA ILE A 51 -3.97 -0.04 -3.91
C ILE A 51 -3.53 -0.81 -5.16
N PRO A 52 -4.21 -0.64 -6.30
CA PRO A 52 -3.83 -1.33 -7.52
C PRO A 52 -2.70 -0.60 -8.26
N PHE A 53 -1.90 -1.37 -8.99
CA PHE A 53 -0.79 -0.85 -9.78
C PHE A 53 -0.84 -1.39 -11.21
N HIS A 54 -0.14 -0.73 -12.14
CA HIS A 54 -0.10 -1.14 -13.54
C HIS A 54 0.70 -2.43 -13.77
N SER A 55 1.75 -2.65 -12.99
CA SER A 55 2.63 -3.78 -13.19
C SER A 55 3.16 -4.31 -11.88
N LYS A 56 3.68 -5.54 -11.92
CA LYS A 56 4.34 -6.15 -10.78
C LYS A 56 5.54 -5.32 -10.32
N GLU A 57 6.30 -4.78 -11.28
CA GLU A 57 7.49 -3.99 -10.97
C GLU A 57 7.16 -2.74 -10.18
N GLU A 58 6.10 -2.03 -10.59
CA GLU A 58 5.66 -0.85 -9.86
C GLU A 58 5.18 -1.22 -8.45
N ALA A 59 4.41 -2.29 -8.34
CA ALA A 59 3.90 -2.75 -7.06
C ALA A 59 5.02 -3.15 -6.11
N GLU A 60 6.03 -3.88 -6.60
CA GLU A 60 7.17 -4.28 -5.79
C GLU A 60 7.98 -3.08 -5.33
N LYS A 61 8.19 -2.12 -6.21
CA LYS A 61 8.93 -0.89 -5.88
C LYS A 61 8.23 -0.10 -4.79
N GLU A 62 6.93 0.07 -4.90
CA GLU A 62 6.16 0.79 -3.89
C GLU A 62 6.08 0.00 -2.59
N PHE A 63 6.00 -1.33 -2.68
CA PHE A 63 6.00 -2.18 -1.50
C PHE A 63 7.30 -2.05 -0.71
N GLU A 64 8.44 -2.03 -1.39
CA GLU A 64 9.73 -1.82 -0.73
C GLU A 64 9.80 -0.45 -0.06
N HIS A 65 9.28 0.57 -0.74
CA HIS A 65 9.24 1.92 -0.20
C HIS A 65 8.40 1.98 1.08
N ILE A 66 7.24 1.34 1.06
CA ILE A 66 6.36 1.27 2.23
C ILE A 66 7.07 0.54 3.38
N ASN A 67 7.73 -0.57 3.07
CA ASN A 67 8.46 -1.34 4.07
C ASN A 67 9.57 -0.51 4.73
N GLU A 68 10.32 0.22 3.93
CA GLU A 68 11.37 1.11 4.46
C GLU A 68 10.80 2.17 5.38
N CYS A 69 9.66 2.76 5.00
CA CYS A 69 9.00 3.74 5.85
C CYS A 69 8.53 3.14 7.16
N LEU A 70 7.99 1.92 7.13
CA LEU A 70 7.53 1.24 8.34
C LEU A 70 8.69 0.87 9.26
N GLU A 71 9.81 0.48 8.69
CA GLU A 71 11.01 0.16 9.48
C GLU A 71 11.66 1.37 10.12
N SER A 72 11.41 2.56 9.58
CA SER A 72 11.99 3.81 10.07
C SER A 72 11.28 4.39 11.30
N ILE A 73 10.22 3.77 11.73
CA ILE A 73 9.38 4.29 12.83
C ILE A 73 9.88 3.80 14.19
#